data_8fa71e6b4f0624ec5318f4029de56c65
#
_entry.id   8fa71e6b4f0624ec5318f4029de56c65
#
_cell.length_a   1.000
_cell.length_b   1.000
_cell.length_c   1.000
_cell.angle_alpha   90.00
_cell.angle_beta   90.00
_cell.angle_gamma   90.00
#
_symmetry.space_group_name_H-M   'P 1'
#
loop_
_entity.id
_entity.type
_entity.pdbx_description
1 polymer ?
#
loop_
_entity_poly.entity_id
_entity_poly.type
_entity_poly.pdbx_seq_one_letter_code
_entity_poly.pdbx_strand_id
1 'polypeptide(L)'
;MKYYIFADESNTDKARFMLIGGIWVDELTYSQVIAECKKFKSDNGWGEKTKFNWKNISKKTLQQYFKFIDIFFKYNLQFNCIIIDRKEIDLKANENKDPELGFYKFYYQLLRKNSKSDIPYYIYLDRRNNSEPKRLEILKQFLQKDNHPINWLGFRATEKGLNIPSLKFVNSDTFDLIQMSDLLLGAIGFQYNNRHIRQDASQNKIDFANYIANKIKMKNLVFSTGKNGYKNLNLWLFKSEKALLNKN
;
A
#
# COMPACT_ATOMS: atom_id res chain seq x y z
N MET A 1 -10.08 -8.86 19.24
CA MET A 1 -9.03 -9.07 18.21
C MET A 1 -8.67 -7.72 17.64
N LYS A 2 -7.39 -7.36 17.58
CA LYS A 2 -6.90 -6.10 17.00
C LYS A 2 -6.18 -6.39 15.67
N TYR A 3 -6.09 -5.36 14.82
CA TYR A 3 -5.40 -5.41 13.55
C TYR A 3 -4.23 -4.44 13.50
N TYR A 4 -3.22 -4.83 12.76
CA TYR A 4 -2.09 -3.98 12.38
C TYR A 4 -2.17 -3.67 10.89
N ILE A 5 -1.84 -2.44 10.52
CA ILE A 5 -1.75 -1.99 9.14
C ILE A 5 -0.34 -1.45 8.91
N PHE A 6 0.33 -1.96 7.90
CA PHE A 6 1.67 -1.54 7.48
C PHE A 6 1.60 -0.99 6.07
N ALA A 7 1.68 0.32 5.92
CA ALA A 7 1.44 0.97 4.64
C ALA A 7 2.62 1.83 4.20
N ASP A 8 2.76 1.91 2.88
CA ASP A 8 3.78 2.66 2.18
C ASP A 8 3.21 3.26 0.89
N GLU A 9 3.99 4.07 0.19
CA GLU A 9 3.63 4.66 -1.09
C GLU A 9 4.71 4.42 -2.15
N SER A 10 4.30 4.51 -3.42
CA SER A 10 5.19 4.36 -4.56
C SER A 10 4.87 5.36 -5.66
N ASN A 11 5.91 5.74 -6.43
CA ASN A 11 5.78 6.62 -7.57
C ASN A 11 5.17 7.99 -7.22
N THR A 12 5.58 8.57 -6.11
CA THR A 12 5.05 9.83 -5.58
C THR A 12 5.54 11.08 -6.32
N ASP A 13 6.58 10.97 -7.16
CA ASP A 13 7.24 12.08 -7.85
C ASP A 13 6.61 12.43 -9.21
N LYS A 14 7.06 11.81 -10.30
CA LYS A 14 6.69 12.18 -11.68
C LYS A 14 5.93 11.10 -12.45
N ALA A 15 5.70 9.93 -11.88
CA ALA A 15 5.02 8.85 -12.57
C ALA A 15 3.53 9.18 -12.78
N ARG A 16 2.95 8.68 -13.89
CA ARG A 16 1.52 8.83 -14.17
C ARG A 16 0.66 8.23 -13.06
N PHE A 17 0.96 6.99 -12.68
CA PHE A 17 0.23 6.31 -11.62
C PHE A 17 1.03 6.36 -10.31
N MET A 18 0.45 7.01 -9.31
CA MET A 18 0.88 6.99 -7.93
C MET A 18 0.11 5.91 -7.19
N LEU A 19 0.75 5.23 -6.27
CA LEU A 19 0.15 4.15 -5.49
C LEU A 19 0.33 4.41 -4.00
N ILE A 20 -0.70 4.10 -3.23
CA ILE A 20 -0.65 4.02 -1.77
C ILE A 20 -1.27 2.69 -1.39
N GLY A 21 -0.59 1.89 -0.56
CA GLY A 21 -1.09 0.58 -0.20
C GLY A 21 -0.45 0.06 1.07
N GLY A 22 -1.03 -1.00 1.60
CA GLY A 22 -0.53 -1.62 2.81
C GLY A 22 -1.07 -3.01 3.05
N ILE A 23 -0.50 -3.67 4.04
CA ILE A 23 -0.88 -5.00 4.51
C ILE A 23 -1.72 -4.87 5.78
N TRP A 24 -2.88 -5.50 5.79
CA TRP A 24 -3.75 -5.68 6.96
C TRP A 24 -3.51 -7.06 7.54
N VAL A 25 -3.22 -7.14 8.83
CA VAL A 25 -2.94 -8.40 9.51
C VAL A 25 -3.51 -8.38 10.94
N ASP A 26 -4.17 -9.44 11.35
CA ASP A 26 -4.59 -9.61 12.73
C ASP A 26 -3.41 -9.91 13.67
N GLU A 27 -3.60 -9.73 14.97
CA GLU A 27 -2.56 -9.87 15.99
C GLU A 27 -1.91 -11.25 16.02
N LEU A 28 -2.68 -12.32 15.87
CA LEU A 28 -2.17 -13.69 15.92
C LEU A 28 -1.31 -13.98 14.69
N THR A 29 -1.83 -13.71 13.51
CA THR A 29 -1.12 -13.86 12.24
C THR A 29 0.13 -12.98 12.21
N TYR A 30 0.07 -11.74 12.72
CA TYR A 30 1.23 -10.85 12.81
C TYR A 30 2.39 -11.47 13.57
N SER A 31 2.13 -12.04 14.75
CA SER A 31 3.16 -12.68 15.58
C SER A 31 3.83 -13.85 14.84
N GLN A 32 3.05 -14.65 14.13
CA GLN A 32 3.55 -15.77 13.32
C GLN A 32 4.40 -15.29 12.14
N VAL A 33 3.96 -14.25 11.42
CA VAL A 33 4.67 -13.67 10.28
C VAL A 33 6.03 -13.10 10.72
N ILE A 34 6.08 -12.36 11.83
CA ILE A 34 7.34 -11.81 12.34
C ILE A 34 8.32 -12.91 12.74
N ALA A 35 7.84 -13.97 13.37
CA ALA A 35 8.69 -15.13 13.70
C ALA A 35 9.25 -15.80 12.43
N GLU A 36 8.42 -15.97 11.40
CA GLU A 36 8.83 -16.52 10.11
C GLU A 36 9.85 -15.61 9.39
N CYS A 37 9.66 -14.29 9.38
CA CYS A 37 10.60 -13.34 8.79
C CYS A 37 11.97 -13.39 9.51
N LYS A 38 11.98 -13.46 10.84
CA LYS A 38 13.22 -13.60 11.61
C LYS A 38 13.94 -14.91 11.29
N LYS A 39 13.18 -16.02 11.27
CA LYS A 39 13.72 -17.33 10.90
C LYS A 39 14.29 -17.30 9.49
N PHE A 40 13.55 -16.77 8.51
CA PHE A 40 14.01 -16.64 7.14
C PHE A 40 15.32 -15.86 7.02
N LYS A 41 15.45 -14.75 7.73
CA LYS A 41 16.69 -13.96 7.74
C LYS A 41 17.85 -14.73 8.35
N SER A 42 17.63 -15.38 9.50
CA SER A 42 18.63 -16.20 10.18
C SER A 42 19.11 -17.37 9.31
N ASP A 43 18.19 -18.13 8.73
CA ASP A 43 18.48 -19.30 7.90
C ASP A 43 19.29 -18.95 6.62
N ASN A 44 19.23 -17.70 6.17
CA ASN A 44 19.97 -17.20 5.01
C ASN A 44 21.23 -16.38 5.40
N GLY A 45 21.62 -16.38 6.67
CA GLY A 45 22.79 -15.64 7.15
C GLY A 45 22.63 -14.12 7.13
N TRP A 46 21.41 -13.62 7.17
CA TRP A 46 21.10 -12.19 7.11
C TRP A 46 20.78 -11.66 8.51
N GLY A 47 21.34 -10.48 8.82
CA GLY A 47 21.02 -9.81 10.07
C GLY A 47 19.56 -9.34 10.12
N GLU A 48 19.01 -9.19 11.33
CA GLU A 48 17.62 -8.73 11.53
C GLU A 48 17.31 -7.42 10.81
N LYS A 49 18.31 -6.53 10.66
CA LYS A 49 18.21 -5.22 9.97
C LYS A 49 18.36 -5.31 8.45
N THR A 50 18.50 -6.51 7.88
CA THR A 50 18.57 -6.65 6.42
C THR A 50 17.26 -6.15 5.80
N LYS A 51 17.40 -5.21 4.86
CA LYS A 51 16.26 -4.54 4.22
C LYS A 51 15.98 -5.11 2.84
N PHE A 52 14.76 -5.58 2.66
CA PHE A 52 14.19 -5.91 1.37
C PHE A 52 13.44 -4.72 0.81
N ASN A 53 13.85 -4.18 -0.32
CA ASN A 53 13.14 -3.10 -0.98
C ASN A 53 13.15 -3.26 -2.49
N TRP A 54 12.17 -2.68 -3.14
CA TRP A 54 11.99 -2.75 -4.59
C TRP A 54 13.22 -2.26 -5.38
N LYS A 55 13.93 -1.25 -4.86
CA LYS A 55 15.09 -0.66 -5.54
C LYS A 55 16.27 -1.64 -5.66
N ASN A 56 16.43 -2.51 -4.68
CA ASN A 56 17.59 -3.38 -4.52
C ASN A 56 17.43 -4.78 -5.14
N ILE A 57 16.32 -5.04 -5.85
CA ILE A 57 16.13 -6.31 -6.56
C ILE A 57 17.20 -6.45 -7.66
N SER A 58 18.01 -7.49 -7.57
CA SER A 58 19.13 -7.78 -8.47
C SER A 58 19.21 -9.28 -8.78
N LYS A 59 19.99 -9.67 -9.78
CA LYS A 59 20.20 -11.09 -10.13
C LYS A 59 20.71 -11.91 -8.94
N LYS A 60 21.58 -11.35 -8.12
CA LYS A 60 22.17 -12.03 -6.95
C LYS A 60 21.15 -12.27 -5.83
N THR A 61 20.16 -11.41 -5.70
CA THR A 61 19.22 -11.42 -4.58
C THR A 61 17.81 -11.91 -4.95
N LEU A 62 17.49 -12.09 -6.24
CA LEU A 62 16.14 -12.36 -6.72
C LEU A 62 15.48 -13.57 -6.04
N GLN A 63 16.22 -14.66 -5.85
CA GLN A 63 15.67 -15.86 -5.20
C GLN A 63 15.28 -15.62 -3.74
N GLN A 64 16.04 -14.80 -3.04
CA GLN A 64 15.72 -14.41 -1.66
C GLN A 64 14.48 -13.51 -1.61
N TYR A 65 14.31 -12.61 -2.60
CA TYR A 65 13.10 -11.80 -2.71
C TYR A 65 11.85 -12.64 -2.99
N PHE A 66 11.96 -13.68 -3.82
CA PHE A 66 10.87 -14.64 -4.02
C PHE A 66 10.50 -15.34 -2.70
N LYS A 67 11.47 -15.87 -1.99
CA LYS A 67 11.24 -16.53 -0.69
C LYS A 67 10.66 -15.56 0.35
N PHE A 68 11.12 -14.31 0.38
CA PHE A 68 10.61 -13.31 1.31
C PHE A 68 9.15 -12.95 1.03
N ILE A 69 8.78 -12.73 -0.23
CA ILE A 69 7.38 -12.43 -0.59
C ILE A 69 6.48 -13.68 -0.48
N ASP A 70 7.02 -14.88 -0.53
CA ASP A 70 6.26 -16.11 -0.29
C ASP A 70 5.70 -16.18 1.13
N ILE A 71 6.32 -15.54 2.10
CA ILE A 71 5.78 -15.41 3.46
C ILE A 71 4.43 -14.70 3.42
N PHE A 72 4.28 -13.63 2.62
CA PHE A 72 3.01 -12.93 2.43
C PHE A 72 1.89 -13.89 1.96
N PHE A 73 2.18 -14.72 0.97
CA PHE A 73 1.22 -15.69 0.42
C PHE A 73 0.97 -16.87 1.36
N LYS A 74 2.01 -17.38 2.04
CA LYS A 74 1.91 -18.47 3.02
C LYS A 74 0.92 -18.15 4.14
N TYR A 75 0.96 -16.93 4.66
CA TYR A 75 0.09 -16.48 5.75
C TYR A 75 -1.21 -15.82 5.25
N ASN A 76 -1.49 -15.90 3.96
CA ASN A 76 -2.71 -15.37 3.36
C ASN A 76 -3.00 -13.91 3.75
N LEU A 77 -1.93 -13.09 3.81
CA LEU A 77 -2.03 -11.69 4.19
C LEU A 77 -2.87 -10.90 3.17
N GLN A 78 -3.53 -9.83 3.63
CA GLN A 78 -4.36 -8.99 2.78
C GLN A 78 -3.63 -7.68 2.45
N PHE A 79 -3.41 -7.43 1.17
CA PHE A 79 -2.85 -6.19 0.68
C PHE A 79 -3.92 -5.37 -0.02
N ASN A 80 -4.11 -4.12 0.43
CA ASN A 80 -5.03 -3.16 -0.17
C ASN A 80 -4.24 -1.99 -0.75
N CYS A 81 -4.58 -1.58 -1.96
CA CYS A 81 -3.89 -0.51 -2.68
C CYS A 81 -4.87 0.39 -3.43
N ILE A 82 -4.71 1.70 -3.29
CA ILE A 82 -5.33 2.70 -4.14
C ILE A 82 -4.32 3.16 -5.19
N ILE A 83 -4.76 3.17 -6.46
CA ILE A 83 -3.97 3.57 -7.62
C ILE A 83 -4.59 4.85 -8.17
N ILE A 84 -3.78 5.90 -8.26
CA ILE A 84 -4.21 7.25 -8.61
C ILE A 84 -3.60 7.62 -9.97
N ASP A 85 -4.44 7.84 -10.99
CA ASP A 85 -4.00 8.40 -12.28
C ASP A 85 -3.90 9.92 -12.15
N ARG A 86 -2.69 10.45 -12.13
CA ARG A 86 -2.44 11.90 -12.03
C ARG A 86 -2.87 12.71 -13.24
N LYS A 87 -3.21 12.05 -14.37
CA LYS A 87 -3.83 12.75 -15.51
C LYS A 87 -5.29 13.07 -15.26
N GLU A 88 -5.97 12.27 -14.44
CA GLU A 88 -7.38 12.46 -14.09
C GLU A 88 -7.58 13.27 -12.80
N ILE A 89 -6.53 13.38 -11.96
CA ILE A 89 -6.62 13.98 -10.63
C ILE A 89 -5.51 14.98 -10.43
N ASP A 90 -5.89 16.25 -10.33
CA ASP A 90 -4.97 17.29 -9.90
C ASP A 90 -4.82 17.27 -8.37
N LEU A 91 -3.68 16.79 -7.89
CA LEU A 91 -3.35 16.78 -6.47
C LEU A 91 -3.21 18.19 -5.88
N LYS A 92 -3.04 19.22 -6.73
CA LYS A 92 -2.92 20.62 -6.34
C LYS A 92 -4.26 21.37 -6.37
N ALA A 93 -5.32 20.76 -6.89
CA ALA A 93 -6.65 21.35 -6.98
C ALA A 93 -7.39 21.41 -5.64
N ASN A 94 -6.67 21.61 -4.54
CA ASN A 94 -7.25 21.90 -3.23
C ASN A 94 -7.14 23.40 -2.95
N GLU A 95 -7.99 23.91 -2.07
CA GLU A 95 -8.08 25.33 -1.72
C GLU A 95 -6.72 25.96 -1.33
N ASN A 96 -5.80 25.17 -0.80
CA ASN A 96 -4.48 25.62 -0.33
C ASN A 96 -3.34 25.29 -1.30
N LYS A 97 -3.61 24.71 -2.47
CA LYS A 97 -2.59 24.24 -3.45
C LYS A 97 -1.50 23.34 -2.82
N ASP A 98 -1.84 22.64 -1.75
CA ASP A 98 -0.94 21.79 -0.99
C ASP A 98 -1.02 20.34 -1.49
N PRO A 99 0.00 19.86 -2.26
CA PRO A 99 -0.01 18.51 -2.79
C PRO A 99 0.03 17.43 -1.71
N GLU A 100 0.60 17.77 -0.55
CA GLU A 100 0.74 16.84 0.55
C GLU A 100 -0.60 16.58 1.24
N LEU A 101 -1.46 17.59 1.36
CA LEU A 101 -2.82 17.41 1.83
C LEU A 101 -3.61 16.45 0.91
N GLY A 102 -3.47 16.58 -0.40
CA GLY A 102 -4.05 15.63 -1.37
C GLY A 102 -3.62 14.20 -1.12
N PHE A 103 -2.36 14.01 -0.77
CA PHE A 103 -1.77 12.71 -0.46
C PHE A 103 -2.40 12.07 0.80
N TYR A 104 -2.55 12.81 1.92
CA TYR A 104 -3.19 12.29 3.14
C TYR A 104 -4.66 11.96 2.95
N LYS A 105 -5.34 12.63 2.03
CA LYS A 105 -6.71 12.30 1.65
C LYS A 105 -6.82 10.92 0.99
N PHE A 106 -5.83 10.49 0.20
CA PHE A 106 -5.80 9.13 -0.34
C PHE A 106 -5.48 8.07 0.71
N TYR A 107 -4.62 8.38 1.69
CA TYR A 107 -4.48 7.52 2.88
C TYR A 107 -5.81 7.36 3.62
N TYR A 108 -6.54 8.47 3.81
CA TYR A 108 -7.86 8.40 4.42
C TYR A 108 -8.79 7.45 3.64
N GLN A 109 -8.86 7.57 2.31
CA GLN A 109 -9.70 6.72 1.46
C GLN A 109 -9.30 5.24 1.56
N LEU A 110 -8.00 4.95 1.49
CA LEU A 110 -7.48 3.60 1.60
C LEU A 110 -7.86 2.96 2.93
N LEU A 111 -7.60 3.67 4.03
CA LEU A 111 -7.83 3.17 5.39
C LEU A 111 -9.32 3.03 5.68
N ARG A 112 -10.12 4.04 5.33
CA ARG A 112 -11.56 4.04 5.59
C ARG A 112 -12.29 2.93 4.86
N LYS A 113 -11.97 2.73 3.58
CA LYS A 113 -12.62 1.72 2.75
C LYS A 113 -12.33 0.28 3.19
N ASN A 114 -11.16 0.04 3.76
CA ASN A 114 -10.67 -1.32 4.05
C ASN A 114 -10.63 -1.65 5.55
N SER A 115 -11.28 -0.82 6.39
CA SER A 115 -11.33 -1.01 7.85
C SER A 115 -12.75 -0.91 8.38
N LYS A 116 -13.04 -1.64 9.46
CA LYS A 116 -14.35 -1.67 10.13
C LYS A 116 -14.29 -0.86 11.43
N SER A 117 -15.38 -0.21 11.81
CA SER A 117 -15.44 0.68 12.98
C SER A 117 -15.32 -0.02 14.34
N ASP A 118 -15.69 -1.30 14.40
CA ASP A 118 -15.70 -2.12 15.61
C ASP A 118 -14.36 -2.81 15.94
N ILE A 119 -13.39 -2.66 15.05
CA ILE A 119 -12.06 -3.29 15.18
C ILE A 119 -11.01 -2.23 15.53
N PRO A 120 -10.16 -2.43 16.56
CA PRO A 120 -9.04 -1.55 16.83
C PRO A 120 -7.89 -1.77 15.84
N TYR A 121 -7.44 -0.67 15.19
CA TYR A 121 -6.33 -0.67 14.24
C TYR A 121 -5.11 0.07 14.78
N TYR A 122 -3.95 -0.59 14.72
CA TYR A 122 -2.63 0.00 14.96
C TYR A 122 -1.95 0.21 13.61
N ILE A 123 -1.78 1.46 13.20
CA ILE A 123 -1.39 1.83 11.84
C ILE A 123 0.04 2.34 11.85
N TYR A 124 0.87 1.75 11.00
CA TYR A 124 2.28 2.08 10.79
C TYR A 124 2.47 2.50 9.33
N LEU A 125 2.89 3.75 9.13
CA LEU A 125 3.20 4.29 7.81
C LEU A 125 4.71 4.43 7.66
N ASP A 126 5.26 4.12 6.48
CA ASP A 126 6.69 4.37 6.25
C ASP A 126 7.00 5.86 6.35
N ARG A 127 8.16 6.19 6.92
CA ARG A 127 8.58 7.56 7.13
C ARG A 127 9.12 8.16 5.84
N ARG A 128 8.51 9.23 5.39
CA ARG A 128 8.98 10.07 4.28
C ARG A 128 9.86 11.22 4.80
N ASN A 129 10.67 11.80 3.91
CA ASN A 129 11.50 12.97 4.23
C ASN A 129 10.68 14.18 4.70
N ASN A 130 9.44 14.34 4.18
CA ASN A 130 8.52 15.44 4.51
C ASN A 130 7.39 15.03 5.44
N SER A 131 7.58 13.98 6.27
CA SER A 131 6.55 13.50 7.19
C SER A 131 6.35 14.48 8.34
N GLU A 132 5.20 15.15 8.36
CA GLU A 132 4.80 16.06 9.43
C GLU A 132 3.89 15.37 10.46
N PRO A 133 4.29 15.29 11.74
CA PRO A 133 3.47 14.65 12.79
C PRO A 133 2.06 15.24 12.92
N LYS A 134 1.92 16.58 12.77
CA LYS A 134 0.61 17.27 12.82
C LYS A 134 -0.36 16.76 11.77
N ARG A 135 0.08 16.46 10.56
CA ARG A 135 -0.76 15.91 9.49
C ARG A 135 -1.24 14.51 9.81
N LEU A 136 -0.39 13.72 10.45
CA LEU A 136 -0.75 12.38 10.88
C LEU A 136 -1.83 12.40 11.94
N GLU A 137 -1.73 13.33 12.88
CA GLU A 137 -2.76 13.54 13.91
C GLU A 137 -4.10 13.99 13.30
N ILE A 138 -4.07 14.91 12.35
CA ILE A 138 -5.24 15.34 11.59
C ILE A 138 -5.87 14.14 10.87
N LEU A 139 -5.08 13.32 10.17
CA LEU A 139 -5.57 12.10 9.52
C LEU A 139 -6.25 11.17 10.52
N LYS A 140 -5.65 10.96 11.70
CA LYS A 140 -6.22 10.13 12.77
C LYS A 140 -7.56 10.68 13.23
N GLN A 141 -7.66 11.98 13.52
CA GLN A 141 -8.90 12.64 13.92
C GLN A 141 -10.01 12.45 12.88
N PHE A 142 -9.70 12.64 11.60
CA PHE A 142 -10.67 12.41 10.52
C PHE A 142 -11.16 10.97 10.44
N LEU A 143 -10.24 10.00 10.58
CA LEU A 143 -10.60 8.58 10.56
C LEU A 143 -11.47 8.16 11.74
N GLN A 144 -11.29 8.78 12.90
CA GLN A 144 -12.04 8.49 14.12
C GLN A 144 -13.39 9.21 14.20
N LYS A 145 -13.64 10.20 13.35
CA LYS A 145 -14.87 11.01 13.38
C LYS A 145 -16.02 10.29 12.69
N ASP A 146 -17.20 10.30 13.35
CA ASP A 146 -18.46 9.83 12.76
C ASP A 146 -18.97 10.81 11.70
N ASN A 147 -19.68 10.30 10.70
CA ASN A 147 -20.41 11.08 9.70
C ASN A 147 -19.61 12.24 9.08
N HIS A 148 -18.35 12.04 8.82
CA HIS A 148 -17.55 13.07 8.17
C HIS A 148 -18.08 13.33 6.76
N PRO A 149 -18.61 14.52 6.43
CA PRO A 149 -19.04 14.86 5.09
C PRO A 149 -17.81 14.96 4.20
N ILE A 150 -17.43 13.88 3.53
CA ILE A 150 -16.38 13.91 2.54
C ILE A 150 -17.00 14.29 1.20
N ASN A 151 -17.52 15.51 1.13
CA ASN A 151 -17.91 16.12 -0.17
C ASN A 151 -16.72 16.36 -1.08
N TRP A 152 -15.51 16.02 -0.62
CA TRP A 152 -14.29 16.41 -1.29
C TRP A 152 -13.91 15.51 -2.48
N LEU A 153 -14.37 14.23 -2.46
CA LEU A 153 -14.24 13.29 -3.58
C LEU A 153 -15.60 12.63 -3.90
N GLY A 154 -16.73 13.23 -3.50
CA GLY A 154 -18.06 12.70 -3.80
C GLY A 154 -18.51 11.51 -2.95
N PHE A 155 -17.77 11.11 -1.92
CA PHE A 155 -18.16 10.01 -1.05
C PHE A 155 -18.87 10.54 0.19
N ARG A 156 -20.14 10.17 0.37
CA ARG A 156 -20.87 10.35 1.62
C ARG A 156 -20.45 9.24 2.59
N ALA A 157 -19.70 9.57 3.64
CA ALA A 157 -19.47 8.65 4.75
C ALA A 157 -20.62 8.81 5.75
N THR A 158 -21.58 7.91 5.71
CA THR A 158 -22.61 7.73 6.75
C THR A 158 -22.16 6.73 7.83
N GLU A 159 -20.88 6.39 7.86
CA GLU A 159 -20.35 5.33 8.69
C GLU A 159 -19.75 5.85 9.99
N LYS A 160 -19.81 5.02 11.02
CA LYS A 160 -19.17 5.24 12.32
C LYS A 160 -17.66 5.39 12.18
N GLY A 161 -17.03 6.26 12.97
CA GLY A 161 -15.57 6.45 12.99
C GLY A 161 -14.80 5.17 13.29
N LEU A 162 -13.57 5.08 12.81
CA LEU A 162 -12.71 3.94 13.06
C LEU A 162 -12.10 3.98 14.47
N ASN A 163 -11.92 2.82 15.08
CA ASN A 163 -11.18 2.69 16.32
C ASN A 163 -9.67 2.63 16.01
N ILE A 164 -8.93 3.74 16.25
CA ILE A 164 -7.50 3.85 15.96
C ILE A 164 -6.73 4.22 17.24
N PRO A 165 -6.32 3.23 18.05
CA PRO A 165 -5.48 3.47 19.21
C PRO A 165 -4.13 4.11 18.85
N SER A 166 -3.53 3.70 17.73
CA SER A 166 -2.22 4.22 17.29
C SER A 166 -2.16 4.43 15.78
N LEU A 167 -1.64 5.59 15.36
CA LEU A 167 -1.25 5.91 13.99
C LEU A 167 0.09 6.64 14.06
N LYS A 168 1.15 6.08 13.45
CA LYS A 168 2.50 6.66 13.54
C LYS A 168 3.37 6.35 12.33
N PHE A 169 4.34 7.21 12.08
CA PHE A 169 5.44 6.93 11.16
C PHE A 169 6.46 6.00 11.80
N VAL A 170 6.99 5.08 11.00
CA VAL A 170 8.06 4.16 11.40
C VAL A 170 9.14 4.10 10.32
N ASN A 171 10.30 3.59 10.68
CA ASN A 171 11.38 3.32 9.72
C ASN A 171 11.20 1.91 9.15
N SER A 172 11.05 1.79 7.84
CA SER A 172 10.90 0.49 7.15
C SER A 172 12.03 -0.50 7.39
N ASP A 173 13.22 -0.03 7.81
CA ASP A 173 14.38 -0.92 8.08
C ASP A 173 14.09 -1.96 9.17
N THR A 174 13.14 -1.68 10.07
CA THR A 174 12.80 -2.54 11.21
C THR A 174 11.43 -3.22 11.09
N PHE A 175 10.70 -2.99 9.98
CA PHE A 175 9.36 -3.50 9.80
C PHE A 175 9.22 -4.32 8.51
N ASP A 176 9.31 -5.65 8.63
CA ASP A 176 9.24 -6.56 7.48
C ASP A 176 7.96 -6.41 6.65
N LEU A 177 6.82 -6.15 7.29
CA LEU A 177 5.55 -5.95 6.57
C LEU A 177 5.49 -4.64 5.78
N ILE A 178 6.21 -3.58 6.19
CA ILE A 178 6.40 -2.39 5.35
C ILE A 178 7.28 -2.71 4.15
N GLN A 179 8.35 -3.49 4.35
CA GLN A 179 9.20 -3.93 3.25
C GLN A 179 8.43 -4.79 2.24
N MET A 180 7.54 -5.69 2.70
CA MET A 180 6.63 -6.44 1.81
C MET A 180 5.66 -5.51 1.07
N SER A 181 5.16 -4.45 1.73
CA SER A 181 4.30 -3.44 1.09
C SER A 181 5.05 -2.67 0.01
N ASP A 182 6.31 -2.24 0.24
CA ASP A 182 7.17 -1.61 -0.77
C ASP A 182 7.39 -2.53 -1.99
N LEU A 183 7.63 -3.82 -1.77
CA LEU A 183 7.81 -4.79 -2.85
C LEU A 183 6.55 -4.95 -3.71
N LEU A 184 5.38 -5.06 -3.08
CA LEU A 184 4.10 -5.18 -3.77
C LEU A 184 3.77 -3.89 -4.53
N LEU A 185 3.90 -2.73 -3.88
CA LEU A 185 3.70 -1.41 -4.51
C LEU A 185 4.66 -1.18 -5.67
N GLY A 186 5.94 -1.56 -5.48
CA GLY A 186 6.95 -1.47 -6.50
C GLY A 186 6.63 -2.30 -7.74
N ALA A 187 6.22 -3.56 -7.56
CA ALA A 187 5.85 -4.47 -8.64
C ALA A 187 4.60 -3.98 -9.41
N ILE A 188 3.55 -3.59 -8.67
CA ILE A 188 2.32 -3.08 -9.27
C ILE A 188 2.59 -1.77 -10.02
N GLY A 189 3.26 -0.81 -9.37
CA GLY A 189 3.58 0.48 -9.96
C GLY A 189 4.52 0.40 -11.17
N PHE A 190 5.42 -0.59 -11.18
CA PHE A 190 6.31 -0.87 -12.31
C PHE A 190 5.52 -1.25 -13.56
N GLN A 191 4.50 -2.10 -13.42
CA GLN A 191 3.64 -2.51 -14.54
C GLN A 191 2.61 -1.44 -14.91
N TYR A 192 1.94 -0.81 -13.95
CA TYR A 192 0.98 0.28 -14.22
C TYR A 192 1.60 1.45 -14.97
N ASN A 193 2.85 1.80 -14.66
CA ASN A 193 3.58 2.86 -15.33
C ASN A 193 4.34 2.40 -16.60
N ASN A 194 4.04 1.21 -17.11
CA ASN A 194 4.65 0.64 -18.31
C ASN A 194 6.20 0.60 -18.28
N ARG A 195 6.79 0.54 -17.08
CA ARG A 195 8.26 0.49 -16.94
C ARG A 195 8.83 -0.87 -17.33
N HIS A 196 8.03 -1.93 -17.27
CA HIS A 196 8.41 -3.30 -17.61
C HIS A 196 8.61 -3.55 -19.11
N ILE A 197 8.06 -2.68 -19.97
CA ILE A 197 8.20 -2.78 -21.44
C ILE A 197 9.23 -1.81 -22.02
N ARG A 198 9.94 -1.06 -21.17
CA ARG A 198 11.01 -0.17 -21.62
C ARG A 198 12.23 -0.98 -22.03
N GLN A 199 13.00 -0.46 -22.97
CA GLN A 199 14.23 -1.10 -23.45
C GLN A 199 15.29 -1.27 -22.34
N ASP A 200 15.32 -0.34 -21.37
CA ASP A 200 16.21 -0.34 -20.19
C ASP A 200 15.61 -1.03 -18.95
N ALA A 201 14.50 -1.75 -19.12
CA ALA A 201 13.83 -2.40 -18.01
C ALA A 201 14.67 -3.50 -17.35
N SER A 202 14.77 -3.47 -16.04
CA SER A 202 15.46 -4.52 -15.29
C SER A 202 14.72 -5.85 -15.38
N GLN A 203 15.35 -6.87 -15.99
CA GLN A 203 14.78 -8.21 -16.12
C GLN A 203 14.41 -8.80 -14.75
N ASN A 204 15.24 -8.61 -13.73
CA ASN A 204 14.97 -9.13 -12.39
C ASN A 204 13.69 -8.53 -11.76
N LYS A 205 13.37 -7.26 -12.06
CA LYS A 205 12.13 -6.62 -11.65
C LYS A 205 10.93 -7.12 -12.45
N ILE A 206 11.11 -7.40 -13.73
CA ILE A 206 10.10 -8.07 -14.57
C ILE A 206 9.77 -9.44 -13.99
N ASP A 207 10.80 -10.25 -13.70
CA ASP A 207 10.66 -11.59 -13.17
C ASP A 207 9.95 -11.57 -11.79
N PHE A 208 10.31 -10.63 -10.92
CA PHE A 208 9.69 -10.49 -9.62
C PHE A 208 8.20 -10.08 -9.73
N ALA A 209 7.87 -9.12 -10.59
CA ALA A 209 6.49 -8.71 -10.81
C ALA A 209 5.64 -9.85 -11.42
N ASN A 210 6.20 -10.60 -12.38
CA ASN A 210 5.55 -11.76 -12.98
C ASN A 210 5.37 -12.90 -11.94
N TYR A 211 6.34 -13.09 -11.05
CA TYR A 211 6.22 -14.05 -9.95
C TYR A 211 4.99 -13.76 -9.07
N ILE A 212 4.80 -12.50 -8.66
CA ILE A 212 3.62 -12.08 -7.90
C ILE A 212 2.33 -12.31 -8.70
N ALA A 213 2.31 -11.92 -9.99
CA ALA A 213 1.15 -12.13 -10.86
C ALA A 213 0.77 -13.62 -10.96
N ASN A 214 1.76 -14.49 -11.11
CA ASN A 214 1.55 -15.95 -11.16
C ASN A 214 1.00 -16.50 -9.84
N LYS A 215 1.46 -16.03 -8.68
CA LYS A 215 0.93 -16.44 -7.36
C LYS A 215 -0.56 -16.16 -7.22
N ILE A 216 -1.05 -15.09 -7.81
CA ILE A 216 -2.47 -14.73 -7.81
C ILE A 216 -3.21 -15.23 -9.07
N LYS A 217 -2.56 -16.01 -9.94
CA LYS A 217 -3.10 -16.55 -11.19
C LYS A 217 -3.59 -15.47 -12.17
N MET A 218 -2.89 -14.37 -12.26
CA MET A 218 -3.15 -13.27 -13.21
C MET A 218 -2.03 -13.18 -14.25
N LYS A 219 -2.36 -12.68 -15.45
CA LYS A 219 -1.40 -12.44 -16.52
C LYS A 219 -0.40 -11.34 -16.16
N ASN A 220 -0.86 -10.32 -15.44
CA ASN A 220 -0.06 -9.18 -14.98
C ASN A 220 -0.72 -8.53 -13.75
N LEU A 221 -0.12 -7.48 -13.21
CA LEU A 221 -0.62 -6.74 -12.05
C LEU A 221 -1.41 -5.47 -12.43
N VAL A 222 -1.75 -5.29 -13.71
CA VAL A 222 -2.54 -4.15 -14.20
C VAL A 222 -4.03 -4.54 -14.25
N PHE A 223 -4.67 -4.49 -13.10
CA PHE A 223 -6.11 -4.75 -12.96
C PHE A 223 -6.68 -3.93 -11.80
N SER A 224 -7.99 -3.77 -11.79
CA SER A 224 -8.72 -3.22 -10.66
C SER A 224 -9.68 -4.27 -10.13
N THR A 225 -9.60 -4.56 -8.85
CA THR A 225 -10.49 -5.53 -8.21
C THR A 225 -11.88 -4.91 -8.03
N GLY A 226 -12.92 -5.67 -8.33
CA GLY A 226 -14.30 -5.32 -7.99
C GLY A 226 -14.55 -5.35 -6.48
N LYS A 227 -15.83 -5.34 -6.07
CA LYS A 227 -16.25 -5.35 -4.65
C LYS A 227 -15.70 -6.51 -3.82
N ASN A 228 -15.34 -7.63 -4.45
CA ASN A 228 -14.97 -8.87 -3.76
C ASN A 228 -13.45 -9.09 -3.61
N GLY A 229 -12.61 -8.12 -4.04
CA GLY A 229 -11.17 -8.32 -4.05
C GLY A 229 -10.71 -9.45 -4.97
N TYR A 230 -9.41 -9.64 -5.16
CA TYR A 230 -8.86 -10.80 -5.84
C TYR A 230 -7.85 -11.49 -4.94
N LYS A 231 -8.24 -12.61 -4.32
CA LYS A 231 -7.43 -13.32 -3.34
C LYS A 231 -6.84 -12.36 -2.30
N ASN A 232 -5.51 -12.27 -2.23
CA ASN A 232 -4.77 -11.47 -1.25
C ASN A 232 -4.52 -10.01 -1.67
N LEU A 233 -4.78 -9.66 -2.94
CA LEU A 233 -4.53 -8.33 -3.48
C LEU A 233 -5.85 -7.64 -3.84
N ASN A 234 -6.12 -6.51 -3.19
CA ASN A 234 -7.23 -5.63 -3.50
C ASN A 234 -6.67 -4.33 -4.10
N LEU A 235 -6.76 -4.21 -5.43
CA LEU A 235 -6.26 -3.06 -6.18
C LEU A 235 -7.44 -2.20 -6.63
N TRP A 236 -7.46 -0.95 -6.22
CA TRP A 236 -8.51 -0.01 -6.54
C TRP A 236 -7.97 1.14 -7.40
N LEU A 237 -8.25 1.10 -8.70
CA LEU A 237 -8.02 2.25 -9.56
C LEU A 237 -9.05 3.34 -9.22
N PHE A 238 -8.56 4.41 -8.58
CA PHE A 238 -9.39 5.53 -8.18
C PHE A 238 -9.86 6.32 -9.40
N LYS A 239 -11.18 6.58 -9.47
CA LYS A 239 -11.81 7.44 -10.50
C LYS A 239 -12.49 8.60 -9.81
N SER A 240 -12.25 9.81 -10.27
CA SER A 240 -13.01 10.97 -9.79
C SER A 240 -14.45 10.92 -10.30
N GLU A 241 -15.40 11.53 -9.59
CA GLU A 241 -16.80 11.63 -10.06
C GLU A 241 -16.90 12.35 -11.42
N LYS A 242 -16.05 13.35 -11.66
CA LYS A 242 -15.97 14.02 -12.97
C LYS A 242 -15.61 13.05 -14.10
N ALA A 243 -14.75 12.07 -13.84
CA ALA A 243 -14.38 11.04 -14.82
C ALA A 243 -15.50 9.99 -15.04
N LEU A 244 -16.44 9.86 -14.11
CA LEU A 244 -17.61 8.99 -14.23
C LEU A 244 -18.74 9.66 -15.01
N LEU A 245 -18.93 10.98 -14.84
CA LEU A 245 -19.97 11.77 -15.55
C LEU A 245 -19.66 11.98 -17.03
N ASN A 246 -18.39 11.96 -17.43
CA ASN A 246 -17.97 12.13 -18.84
C ASN A 246 -18.02 10.83 -19.66
N LYS A 247 -18.61 9.75 -19.15
CA LYS A 247 -18.76 8.44 -19.82
C LYS A 247 -20.21 8.09 -20.19
N ASN A 248 -21.15 9.04 -20.00
CA ASN A 248 -22.56 8.91 -20.43
C ASN A 248 -22.83 9.77 -21.64
#